data_f327e9f5f37d8fa3036b3f607190812a
#
_entry.id   f327e9f5f37d8fa3036b3f607190812a
#
_cell.length_a   1.000
_cell.length_b   1.000
_cell.length_c   1.000
_cell.angle_alpha   90.00
_cell.angle_beta   90.00
_cell.angle_gamma   90.00
#
_symmetry.space_group_name_H-M   'P 1'
#
loop_
_entity.id
_entity.type
_entity.pdbx_description
1 polymer ?
#
loop_
_entity_poly.entity_id
_entity_poly.type
_entity_poly.pdbx_seq_one_letter_code
_entity_poly.pdbx_strand_id
1 'polypeptide(L)'
;MAAIRGLIRLFPGQLVQKNLPRVTSFFVATAGDKIIGCCALQVYSKRLAEVRSLAVHPDHQEHGVAAKLVERCTERAREEGIKELFAVTSRTSFFERLGFATFRREKTAMFLELSGHTSAE
;
A
#
# COMPACT_ATOMS: atom_id res chain seq x y z
N MET A 1 -16.25 0.87 3.13
CA MET A 1 -15.17 -0.02 3.62
C MET A 1 -15.38 -1.48 3.28
N ALA A 2 -16.63 -1.95 3.23
CA ALA A 2 -16.89 -3.34 2.87
C ALA A 2 -16.36 -3.70 1.48
N ALA A 3 -16.56 -2.82 0.50
CA ALA A 3 -16.07 -3.08 -0.85
C ALA A 3 -14.54 -3.10 -0.91
N ILE A 4 -13.89 -2.25 -0.13
CA ILE A 4 -12.43 -2.22 -0.06
C ILE A 4 -11.92 -3.51 0.59
N ARG A 5 -12.55 -3.95 1.68
CA ARG A 5 -12.17 -5.21 2.32
C ARG A 5 -12.36 -6.39 1.38
N GLY A 6 -13.45 -6.38 0.61
CA GLY A 6 -13.70 -7.43 -0.37
C GLY A 6 -12.59 -7.53 -1.39
N LEU A 7 -12.11 -6.38 -1.85
CA LEU A 7 -11.01 -6.34 -2.81
C LEU A 7 -9.71 -6.85 -2.18
N ILE A 8 -9.41 -6.42 -0.97
CA ILE A 8 -8.18 -6.83 -0.28
C ILE A 8 -8.16 -8.32 -0.01
N ARG A 9 -9.32 -8.93 0.27
CA ARG A 9 -9.41 -10.37 0.52
C ARG A 9 -9.01 -11.22 -0.68
N LEU A 10 -8.96 -10.66 -1.86
CA LEU A 10 -8.48 -11.38 -3.04
C LEU A 10 -6.98 -11.63 -3.00
N PHE A 11 -6.26 -10.99 -2.06
CA PHE A 11 -4.81 -11.08 -1.99
C PHE A 11 -4.33 -11.48 -0.59
N PRO A 12 -4.78 -12.63 -0.07
CA PRO A 12 -4.50 -12.97 1.34
C PRO A 12 -3.03 -13.20 1.64
N GLY A 13 -2.25 -13.62 0.65
CA GLY A 13 -0.82 -13.85 0.85
C GLY A 13 0.06 -12.65 0.62
N GLN A 14 -0.50 -11.55 0.15
CA GLN A 14 0.26 -10.37 -0.25
C GLN A 14 -0.09 -9.13 0.55
N LEU A 15 -1.30 -9.06 1.08
CA LEU A 15 -1.77 -7.87 1.77
C LEU A 15 -2.20 -8.21 3.19
N VAL A 16 -1.93 -7.27 4.09
CA VAL A 16 -2.39 -7.38 5.47
C VAL A 16 -3.91 -7.30 5.49
N GLN A 17 -4.54 -8.27 6.13
CA GLN A 17 -6.00 -8.37 6.16
C GLN A 17 -6.64 -7.71 7.38
N LYS A 18 -5.84 -7.46 8.42
CA LYS A 18 -6.32 -6.88 9.68
C LYS A 18 -5.71 -5.50 9.89
N ASN A 19 -6.33 -4.72 10.76
CA ASN A 19 -5.85 -3.39 11.11
C ASN A 19 -5.68 -2.50 9.89
N LEU A 20 -6.70 -2.52 9.03
CA LEU A 20 -6.68 -1.73 7.82
C LEU A 20 -6.77 -0.23 8.14
N PRO A 21 -6.19 0.62 7.30
CA PRO A 21 -6.35 2.06 7.43
C PRO A 21 -7.82 2.47 7.41
N ARG A 22 -8.09 3.68 7.89
CA ARG A 22 -9.44 4.22 7.86
C ARG A 22 -9.88 4.41 6.41
N VAL A 23 -11.20 4.32 6.20
CA VAL A 23 -11.75 4.48 4.84
C VAL A 23 -11.36 5.84 4.24
N THR A 24 -11.24 6.88 5.06
CA THR A 24 -10.86 8.20 4.58
C THR A 24 -9.40 8.30 4.13
N SER A 25 -8.60 7.28 4.46
CA SER A 25 -7.19 7.23 4.05
C SER A 25 -7.01 6.54 2.70
N PHE A 26 -8.09 6.00 2.12
CA PHE A 26 -7.99 5.26 0.87
C PHE A 26 -8.30 6.13 -0.33
N PHE A 27 -7.55 5.89 -1.39
CA PHE A 27 -7.95 6.28 -2.74
C PHE A 27 -8.49 5.04 -3.42
N VAL A 28 -9.52 5.20 -4.24
CA VAL A 28 -10.14 4.08 -4.94
C VAL A 28 -10.22 4.37 -6.43
N ALA A 29 -10.17 3.30 -7.20
CA ALA A 29 -10.46 3.35 -8.62
C ALA A 29 -11.78 2.64 -8.84
N THR A 30 -12.61 3.20 -9.71
CA THR A 30 -13.93 2.62 -9.97
C THR A 30 -14.10 2.32 -11.45
N ALA A 31 -14.90 1.30 -11.73
CA ALA A 31 -15.39 1.01 -13.07
C ALA A 31 -16.89 0.92 -12.94
N GLY A 32 -17.59 1.95 -13.45
CA GLY A 32 -19.02 2.08 -13.18
C GLY A 32 -19.26 2.25 -11.69
N ASP A 33 -20.09 1.38 -11.12
CA ASP A 33 -20.43 1.44 -9.69
C ASP A 33 -19.50 0.60 -8.82
N LYS A 34 -18.55 -0.09 -9.44
CA LYS A 34 -17.71 -1.04 -8.68
C LYS A 34 -16.35 -0.46 -8.36
N ILE A 35 -15.87 -0.72 -7.15
CA ILE A 35 -14.52 -0.40 -6.77
C ILE A 35 -13.62 -1.53 -7.27
N ILE A 36 -12.69 -1.18 -8.17
CA ILE A 36 -11.81 -2.14 -8.80
C ILE A 36 -10.36 -1.99 -8.33
N GLY A 37 -10.06 -0.94 -7.59
CA GLY A 37 -8.74 -0.74 -7.05
C GLY A 37 -8.77 0.12 -5.82
N CYS A 38 -7.76 -0.02 -4.96
CA CYS A 38 -7.62 0.81 -3.78
C CYS A 38 -6.16 0.95 -3.39
N CYS A 39 -5.88 2.01 -2.66
CA CYS A 39 -4.56 2.25 -2.09
C CYS A 39 -4.72 3.23 -0.95
N ALA A 40 -4.05 2.96 0.16
CA ALA A 40 -4.16 3.82 1.34
C ALA A 40 -2.87 4.57 1.59
N LEU A 41 -3.02 5.79 2.11
CA LEU A 41 -1.91 6.56 2.64
C LEU A 41 -2.04 6.54 4.15
N GLN A 42 -1.09 5.93 4.83
CA GLN A 42 -1.04 5.88 6.28
C GLN A 42 -0.01 6.87 6.77
N VAL A 43 -0.48 7.93 7.42
CA VAL A 43 0.42 8.97 7.93
C VAL A 43 0.82 8.62 9.35
N TYR A 44 2.13 8.52 9.60
CA TYR A 44 2.65 8.22 10.93
C TYR A 44 3.12 9.46 11.66
N SER A 45 3.59 10.45 10.93
CA SER A 45 4.07 11.71 11.52
C SER A 45 4.10 12.77 10.43
N LYS A 46 4.57 13.95 10.79
CA LYS A 46 4.75 15.02 9.80
C LYS A 46 5.83 14.68 8.77
N ARG A 47 6.66 13.69 9.07
CA ARG A 47 7.78 13.34 8.21
C ARG A 47 7.55 12.08 7.40
N LEU A 48 6.73 11.14 7.89
CA LEU A 48 6.71 9.79 7.38
C LEU A 48 5.31 9.28 7.13
N ALA A 49 5.09 8.73 5.96
CA ALA A 49 3.84 8.05 5.61
C ALA A 49 4.15 6.80 4.81
N GLU A 50 3.19 5.93 4.75
CA GLU A 50 3.31 4.64 4.07
C GLU A 50 2.19 4.46 3.06
N VAL A 51 2.54 3.92 1.89
CA VAL A 51 1.57 3.43 0.91
C VAL A 51 1.20 2.01 1.33
N ARG A 52 -0.08 1.77 1.62
CA ARG A 52 -0.54 0.48 2.11
C ARG A 52 -1.75 0.00 1.31
N SER A 53 -1.96 -1.31 1.39
CA SER A 53 -3.21 -1.93 0.92
C SER A 53 -3.49 -1.62 -0.55
N LEU A 54 -2.45 -1.62 -1.36
CA LEU A 54 -2.60 -1.43 -2.80
C LEU A 54 -3.15 -2.72 -3.40
N ALA A 55 -4.31 -2.64 -4.02
CA ALA A 55 -4.93 -3.79 -4.65
C ALA A 55 -5.69 -3.34 -5.89
N VAL A 56 -5.59 -4.13 -6.96
CA VAL A 56 -6.37 -3.92 -8.18
C VAL A 56 -7.00 -5.26 -8.53
N HIS A 57 -8.31 -5.24 -8.80
CA HIS A 57 -9.05 -6.45 -9.16
C HIS A 57 -8.34 -7.14 -10.34
N PRO A 58 -8.23 -8.48 -10.32
CA PRO A 58 -7.52 -9.19 -11.39
C PRO A 58 -7.97 -8.87 -12.80
N ASP A 59 -9.26 -8.60 -12.98
CA ASP A 59 -9.79 -8.30 -14.31
C ASP A 59 -9.40 -6.92 -14.82
N HIS A 60 -8.81 -6.09 -13.98
CA HIS A 60 -8.46 -4.71 -14.31
C HIS A 60 -6.98 -4.41 -14.15
N GLN A 61 -6.18 -5.44 -13.97
CA GLN A 61 -4.72 -5.26 -13.85
C GLN A 61 -4.10 -4.94 -15.20
N GLU A 62 -2.87 -4.40 -15.15
CA GLU A 62 -2.07 -4.08 -16.34
C GLU A 62 -2.63 -2.95 -17.19
N HIS A 63 -3.47 -2.10 -16.59
CA HIS A 63 -4.01 -0.91 -17.27
C HIS A 63 -3.57 0.39 -16.59
N GLY A 64 -2.53 0.33 -15.78
CA GLY A 64 -2.00 1.53 -15.13
C GLY A 64 -2.78 1.98 -13.90
N VAL A 65 -3.76 1.21 -13.44
CA VAL A 65 -4.58 1.60 -12.29
C VAL A 65 -3.74 1.68 -11.01
N ALA A 66 -2.87 0.68 -10.79
CA ALA A 66 -2.04 0.65 -9.60
C ALA A 66 -1.10 1.87 -9.56
N ALA A 67 -0.47 2.21 -10.68
CA ALA A 67 0.42 3.35 -10.74
C ALA A 67 -0.32 4.64 -10.42
N LYS A 68 -1.51 4.81 -10.96
CA LYS A 68 -2.31 6.01 -10.68
C LYS A 68 -2.71 6.10 -9.22
N LEU A 69 -3.04 4.99 -8.60
CA LEU A 69 -3.38 4.98 -7.19
C LEU A 69 -2.19 5.40 -6.33
N VAL A 70 -1.00 4.88 -6.62
CA VAL A 70 0.20 5.26 -5.88
C VAL A 70 0.52 6.73 -6.13
N GLU A 71 0.35 7.22 -7.36
CA GLU A 71 0.55 8.63 -7.65
C GLU A 71 -0.36 9.53 -6.83
N ARG A 72 -1.63 9.13 -6.65
CA ARG A 72 -2.55 9.90 -5.82
C ARG A 72 -2.11 9.94 -4.37
N CYS A 73 -1.64 8.81 -3.84
CA CYS A 73 -1.09 8.79 -2.49
C CYS A 73 0.13 9.71 -2.39
N THR A 74 0.99 9.67 -3.39
CA THR A 74 2.19 10.51 -3.41
C THR A 74 1.83 11.99 -3.44
N GLU A 75 0.87 12.37 -4.27
CA GLU A 75 0.41 13.75 -4.33
C GLU A 75 -0.16 14.23 -3.00
N ARG A 76 -0.98 13.39 -2.36
CA ARG A 76 -1.55 13.74 -1.07
C ARG A 76 -0.44 13.89 -0.02
N ALA A 77 0.54 13.02 -0.04
CA ALA A 77 1.66 13.12 0.90
C ALA A 77 2.41 14.43 0.70
N ARG A 78 2.64 14.82 -0.55
CA ARG A 78 3.30 16.10 -0.83
C ARG A 78 2.47 17.28 -0.37
N GLU A 79 1.17 17.24 -0.61
CA GLU A 79 0.27 18.32 -0.16
C GLU A 79 0.29 18.47 1.35
N GLU A 80 0.48 17.38 2.07
CA GLU A 80 0.52 17.42 3.53
C GLU A 80 1.91 17.67 4.08
N GLY A 81 2.89 17.89 3.20
CA GLY A 81 4.25 18.21 3.63
C GLY A 81 5.04 17.02 4.15
N ILE A 82 4.61 15.82 3.85
CA ILE A 82 5.32 14.61 4.26
C ILE A 82 6.70 14.57 3.58
N LYS A 83 7.72 14.24 4.35
CA LYS A 83 9.09 14.23 3.85
C LYS A 83 9.48 12.92 3.19
N GLU A 84 8.98 11.81 3.70
CA GLU A 84 9.32 10.49 3.18
C GLU A 84 8.10 9.62 3.08
N LEU A 85 8.00 8.91 1.98
CA LEU A 85 6.93 7.97 1.71
C LEU A 85 7.56 6.62 1.46
N PHE A 86 7.09 5.58 2.15
CA PHE A 86 7.65 4.25 1.98
C PHE A 86 6.57 3.23 1.68
N ALA A 87 6.98 2.08 1.17
CA ALA A 87 6.11 0.94 0.93
C ALA A 87 6.86 -0.32 1.32
N VAL A 88 6.17 -1.24 1.95
CA VAL A 88 6.72 -2.57 2.23
C VAL A 88 6.10 -3.50 1.21
N THR A 89 6.92 -4.06 0.33
CA THR A 89 6.41 -4.72 -0.85
C THR A 89 7.37 -5.80 -1.35
N SER A 90 6.81 -6.82 -1.99
CA SER A 90 7.60 -7.76 -2.76
C SER A 90 7.67 -7.34 -4.25
N ARG A 91 6.96 -6.28 -4.62
CA ARG A 91 6.89 -5.82 -6.01
C ARG A 91 7.84 -4.65 -6.23
N THR A 92 9.10 -4.87 -5.98
CA THR A 92 10.10 -3.80 -6.00
C THR A 92 10.23 -3.13 -7.36
N SER A 93 10.15 -3.90 -8.44
CA SER A 93 10.28 -3.32 -9.78
C SER A 93 9.17 -2.32 -10.08
N PHE A 94 7.96 -2.62 -9.64
CA PHE A 94 6.83 -1.71 -9.83
C PHE A 94 7.09 -0.39 -9.12
N PHE A 95 7.50 -0.46 -7.85
CA PHE A 95 7.74 0.76 -7.08
C PHE A 95 8.97 1.51 -7.56
N GLU A 96 9.99 0.80 -8.02
CA GLU A 96 11.17 1.46 -8.57
C GLU A 96 10.83 2.31 -9.78
N ARG A 97 9.93 1.84 -10.63
CA ARG A 97 9.50 2.63 -11.79
C ARG A 97 8.77 3.91 -11.39
N LEU A 98 8.23 3.94 -10.17
CA LEU A 98 7.56 5.12 -9.63
C LEU A 98 8.49 6.02 -8.82
N GLY A 99 9.78 5.70 -8.80
CA GLY A 99 10.76 6.53 -8.11
C GLY A 99 11.14 6.09 -6.71
N PHE A 100 10.56 4.99 -6.23
CA PHE A 100 10.95 4.43 -4.95
C PHE A 100 12.28 3.71 -5.06
N ALA A 101 13.03 3.70 -3.98
CA ALA A 101 14.32 2.99 -3.93
C ALA A 101 14.47 2.34 -2.57
N THR A 102 15.32 1.32 -2.52
CA THR A 102 15.62 0.67 -1.25
C THR A 102 16.34 1.66 -0.34
N PHE A 103 15.83 1.79 0.87
CA PHE A 103 16.41 2.73 1.83
C PHE A 103 17.73 2.16 2.32
N ARG A 104 18.82 2.91 2.08
CA ARG A 104 20.17 2.54 2.53
C ARG A 104 20.48 1.09 2.18
N ARG A 105 20.90 0.87 0.96
CA ARG A 105 21.08 -0.46 0.38
C ARG A 105 21.81 -1.47 1.27
N GLU A 106 22.69 -0.98 2.12
CA GLU A 106 23.46 -1.86 2.98
C GLU A 106 22.76 -2.18 4.29
N LYS A 107 21.54 -1.68 4.50
CA LYS A 107 20.79 -1.93 5.71
C LYS A 107 19.47 -2.61 5.41
N THR A 108 19.10 -3.56 6.26
CA THR A 108 17.87 -4.33 6.13
C THR A 108 17.02 -4.12 7.36
N ALA A 109 15.72 -3.91 7.17
CA ALA A 109 14.77 -3.87 8.28
C ALA A 109 14.57 -5.30 8.78
N MET A 110 14.69 -5.49 10.05
CA MET A 110 14.54 -6.80 10.67
C MET A 110 13.45 -6.73 11.72
N PHE A 111 12.66 -7.77 11.81
CA PHE A 111 11.51 -7.79 12.70
C PHE A 111 11.61 -8.97 13.64
N LEU A 112 11.20 -8.74 14.88
CA LEU A 112 11.01 -9.80 15.85
C LEU A 112 9.55 -9.75 16.26
N GLU A 113 8.84 -10.84 16.04
CA GLU A 113 7.45 -10.92 16.44
C GLU A 113 7.38 -11.34 17.90
N LEU A 114 6.69 -10.54 18.71
CA LEU A 114 6.61 -10.76 20.14
C LEU A 114 5.27 -11.29 20.62
N SER A 115 4.39 -11.63 19.70
CA SER A 115 3.04 -12.06 20.05
C SER A 115 2.96 -13.49 20.59
N GLY A 116 4.08 -14.15 20.75
CA GLY A 116 4.10 -15.51 21.27
C GLY A 116 3.93 -16.57 20.22
N HIS A 117 3.71 -16.21 19.00
CA HIS A 117 3.60 -17.14 17.91
C HIS A 117 4.97 -17.26 17.24
N THR A 118 5.62 -18.35 17.41
CA THR A 118 6.89 -18.52 16.76
C THR A 118 6.69 -19.40 15.58
N SER A 119 7.10 -18.94 14.47
CA SER A 119 7.29 -19.81 13.39
C SER A 119 8.49 -20.60 13.81
N ALA A 120 8.48 -21.79 13.76
CA ALA A 120 9.51 -22.62 14.24
C ALA A 120 10.77 -22.35 13.57
N GLU A 121 11.15 -21.39 13.40
CA GLU A 121 12.30 -21.19 12.83
C GLU A 121 13.00 -22.23 12.56
#